data_69383d7d9b5647dd4db6166f574a7405
#
_entry.id   69383d7d9b5647dd4db6166f574a7405
#
_cell.length_a   1.000
_cell.length_b   1.000
_cell.length_c   1.000
_cell.angle_alpha   90.00
_cell.angle_beta   90.00
_cell.angle_gamma   90.00
#
_symmetry.space_group_name_H-M   'P 1'
#
loop_
_entity.id
_entity.type
_entity.pdbx_description
1 polymer ?
#
loop_
_entity_poly.entity_id
_entity_poly.type
_entity_poly.pdbx_seq_one_letter_code
_entity_poly.pdbx_strand_id
1 'polypeptide(L)'
;MANNIIDNNISSLQEKQFAEVVELIIQHKCRASVAVNNETLFTAWSVGKYVSAKLKNEEWGSKVVSQLSEYIRAKRPDVKGFSRSSIYNMVMFYEEYSSDAFQKVIGMYLSANSSSNNDIGYWNYSNLQDSERNQATEIVQMPSGQFPDVLCLTTLSNHYDILCRCRSSEERLFYILYAHKENLKNKELQRAISTQTYETLLRRKINLSKGLLETYPDSPIMFKDTYFVDFLNLPKKHNELHLKHGLIEHMKQFILELGKDFIFMDQEYCLTVGASSFKADLLFFHRGLQALVAVELKKTKFHPRDLGQLEFYLEALDRDVKRSNENPSIGIILCPDADKVVVEYAMSRSMSPTMIAEYKRILIPQEQMQQQLREFCQFFLTEDNPKKK
;
A
#
# COMPACT_ATOMS: atom_id res chain seq x y z
N MET A 1 -6.58 -22.00 28.91
CA MET A 1 -7.69 -21.97 29.89
C MET A 1 -7.56 -20.73 30.78
N ALA A 2 -7.65 -19.52 30.23
CA ALA A 2 -7.58 -18.27 30.99
C ALA A 2 -8.54 -17.17 30.53
N ASN A 3 -9.49 -17.47 29.62
CA ASN A 3 -10.37 -16.45 29.03
C ASN A 3 -11.84 -16.50 29.48
N ASN A 4 -12.19 -17.28 30.52
CA ASN A 4 -13.61 -17.47 30.88
C ASN A 4 -14.00 -17.00 32.29
N ILE A 5 -13.27 -16.10 32.95
CA ILE A 5 -13.58 -15.68 34.32
C ILE A 5 -14.07 -14.22 34.45
N ILE A 6 -14.12 -13.44 33.37
CA ILE A 6 -14.47 -11.99 33.44
C ILE A 6 -15.97 -11.72 33.14
N ASP A 7 -16.73 -12.67 32.62
CA ASP A 7 -18.03 -12.40 31.97
C ASP A 7 -19.29 -12.36 32.87
N ASN A 8 -19.21 -12.39 34.19
CA ASN A 8 -20.46 -12.57 34.98
C ASN A 8 -20.86 -11.46 35.95
N ASN A 9 -20.21 -10.26 35.96
CA ASN A 9 -20.62 -9.20 36.93
C ASN A 9 -20.45 -7.75 36.49
N ILE A 10 -20.32 -7.46 35.22
CA ILE A 10 -20.14 -6.08 34.75
C ILE A 10 -21.48 -5.57 34.22
N SER A 11 -21.99 -4.47 34.77
CA SER A 11 -23.21 -3.82 34.23
C SER A 11 -22.92 -3.21 32.87
N SER A 12 -23.93 -3.11 31.97
CA SER A 12 -23.78 -2.52 30.63
C SER A 12 -23.24 -1.08 30.66
N LEU A 13 -23.44 -0.37 31.75
CA LEU A 13 -22.87 0.97 31.97
C LEU A 13 -21.37 0.91 32.27
N GLN A 14 -20.93 -0.06 33.04
CA GLN A 14 -19.52 -0.27 33.34
C GLN A 14 -18.74 -0.74 32.12
N GLU A 15 -19.33 -1.59 31.26
CA GLU A 15 -18.71 -1.97 29.98
C GLU A 15 -18.45 -0.77 29.09
N LYS A 16 -19.37 0.18 28.98
CA LYS A 16 -19.17 1.43 28.24
C LYS A 16 -18.02 2.26 28.82
N GLN A 17 -17.98 2.42 30.14
CA GLN A 17 -16.92 3.15 30.82
C GLN A 17 -15.55 2.48 30.65
N PHE A 18 -15.49 1.14 30.68
CA PHE A 18 -14.25 0.42 30.42
C PHE A 18 -13.83 0.54 28.96
N ALA A 19 -14.75 0.53 27.99
CA ALA A 19 -14.47 0.76 26.59
C ALA A 19 -13.88 2.15 26.35
N GLU A 20 -14.39 3.20 27.01
CA GLU A 20 -13.83 4.56 26.97
C GLU A 20 -12.37 4.60 27.48
N VAL A 21 -12.08 3.92 28.59
CA VAL A 21 -10.72 3.83 29.12
C VAL A 21 -9.79 3.08 28.16
N VAL A 22 -10.26 1.99 27.57
CA VAL A 22 -9.50 1.24 26.57
C VAL A 22 -9.20 2.11 25.36
N GLU A 23 -10.17 2.89 24.88
CA GLU A 23 -10.00 3.80 23.76
C GLU A 23 -8.95 4.89 24.08
N LEU A 24 -9.00 5.48 25.26
CA LEU A 24 -7.97 6.43 25.73
C LEU A 24 -6.58 5.81 25.74
N ILE A 25 -6.44 4.57 26.25
CA ILE A 25 -5.17 3.87 26.26
C ILE A 25 -4.64 3.64 24.84
N ILE A 26 -5.52 3.22 23.91
CA ILE A 26 -5.18 2.99 22.50
C ILE A 26 -4.72 4.30 21.85
N GLN A 27 -5.45 5.40 22.05
CA GLN A 27 -5.12 6.71 21.50
C GLN A 27 -3.74 7.19 21.98
N HIS A 28 -3.46 7.11 23.27
CA HIS A 28 -2.15 7.48 23.82
C HIS A 28 -1.01 6.59 23.30
N LYS A 29 -1.23 5.30 23.17
CA LYS A 29 -0.24 4.38 22.56
C LYS A 29 0.03 4.71 21.10
N CYS A 30 -1.00 5.02 20.33
CA CYS A 30 -0.85 5.45 18.93
C CYS A 30 -0.05 6.76 18.85
N ARG A 31 -0.40 7.78 19.66
CA ARG A 31 0.35 9.06 19.71
C ARG A 31 1.83 8.85 20.06
N ALA A 32 2.13 8.03 21.05
CA ALA A 32 3.51 7.71 21.42
C ALA A 32 4.27 7.02 20.29
N SER A 33 3.64 6.08 19.58
CA SER A 33 4.24 5.40 18.44
C SER A 33 4.55 6.35 17.28
N VAL A 34 3.64 7.29 16.98
CA VAL A 34 3.84 8.32 15.96
C VAL A 34 4.98 9.26 16.36
N ALA A 35 5.03 9.70 17.62
CA ALA A 35 6.10 10.57 18.11
C ALA A 35 7.48 9.91 17.97
N VAL A 36 7.61 8.64 18.37
CA VAL A 36 8.86 7.87 18.22
C VAL A 36 9.26 7.72 16.75
N ASN A 37 8.30 7.46 15.85
CA ASN A 37 8.58 7.39 14.42
C ASN A 37 9.12 8.72 13.88
N ASN A 38 8.46 9.83 14.22
CA ASN A 38 8.86 11.16 13.77
C ASN A 38 10.27 11.52 14.25
N GLU A 39 10.59 11.28 15.54
CA GLU A 39 11.93 11.51 16.09
C GLU A 39 12.99 10.64 15.40
N THR A 40 12.64 9.42 15.04
CA THR A 40 13.54 8.53 14.28
C THR A 40 13.84 9.11 12.90
N LEU A 41 12.82 9.63 12.19
CA LEU A 41 12.96 10.26 10.89
C LEU A 41 13.76 11.57 10.97
N PHE A 42 13.49 12.41 11.97
CA PHE A 42 14.23 13.66 12.21
C PHE A 42 15.71 13.39 12.55
N THR A 43 15.98 12.36 13.33
CA THR A 43 17.36 11.94 13.60
C THR A 43 18.06 11.52 12.32
N ALA A 44 17.43 10.68 11.49
CA ALA A 44 17.99 10.24 10.22
C ALA A 44 18.23 11.41 9.26
N TRP A 45 17.29 12.35 9.19
CA TRP A 45 17.42 13.56 8.39
C TRP A 45 18.58 14.45 8.85
N SER A 46 18.66 14.73 10.14
CA SER A 46 19.67 15.64 10.71
C SER A 46 21.09 15.06 10.60
N VAL A 47 21.25 13.76 10.89
CA VAL A 47 22.52 13.07 10.72
C VAL A 47 22.88 12.99 9.23
N GLY A 48 21.94 12.62 8.37
CA GLY A 48 22.15 12.57 6.92
C GLY A 48 22.57 13.92 6.36
N LYS A 49 21.89 15.01 6.73
CA LYS A 49 22.23 16.39 6.34
C LYS A 49 23.63 16.77 6.76
N TYR A 50 23.99 16.53 8.01
CA TYR A 50 25.30 16.87 8.55
C TYR A 50 26.42 16.12 7.82
N VAL A 51 26.29 14.80 7.69
CA VAL A 51 27.30 13.95 7.06
C VAL A 51 27.39 14.25 5.56
N SER A 52 26.29 14.44 4.86
CA SER A 52 26.27 14.82 3.44
C SER A 52 27.03 16.14 3.19
N ALA A 53 26.79 17.15 4.03
CA ALA A 53 27.50 18.43 3.93
C ALA A 53 29.02 18.26 4.11
N LYS A 54 29.45 17.42 5.06
CA LYS A 54 30.89 17.17 5.31
C LYS A 54 31.55 16.37 4.19
N LEU A 55 30.84 15.42 3.60
CA LEU A 55 31.31 14.64 2.44
C LEU A 55 31.45 15.50 1.19
N LYS A 56 30.50 16.42 0.93
CA LYS A 56 30.52 17.31 -0.26
C LYS A 56 31.62 18.38 -0.18
N ASN A 57 31.94 18.84 1.03
CA ASN A 57 33.00 19.84 1.22
C ASN A 57 34.41 19.22 1.29
N GLU A 58 34.57 17.95 0.92
CA GLU A 58 35.83 17.19 0.98
C GLU A 58 36.52 17.18 2.37
N GLU A 59 35.79 17.59 3.41
CA GLU A 59 36.30 17.55 4.80
C GLU A 59 36.40 16.12 5.30
N TRP A 60 35.53 15.23 4.79
CA TRP A 60 35.45 13.83 5.21
C TRP A 60 35.65 12.87 4.01
N GLY A 61 36.64 12.01 4.07
CA GLY A 61 36.78 10.89 3.15
C GLY A 61 35.93 9.68 3.61
N SER A 62 35.82 8.67 2.75
CA SER A 62 35.01 7.44 3.01
C SER A 62 35.37 6.72 4.30
N LYS A 63 36.64 6.82 4.76
CA LYS A 63 37.12 6.24 6.02
C LYS A 63 36.54 6.94 7.26
N VAL A 64 36.23 8.25 7.18
CA VAL A 64 35.77 9.03 8.33
C VAL A 64 34.37 8.57 8.78
N VAL A 65 33.50 8.15 7.89
CA VAL A 65 32.19 7.59 8.26
C VAL A 65 32.33 6.29 9.06
N SER A 66 33.31 5.44 8.73
CA SER A 66 33.63 4.24 9.50
C SER A 66 34.15 4.62 10.90
N GLN A 67 35.06 5.59 10.98
CA GLN A 67 35.58 6.11 12.24
C GLN A 67 34.47 6.74 13.10
N LEU A 68 33.51 7.45 12.49
CA LEU A 68 32.34 8.00 13.18
C LEU A 68 31.50 6.87 13.79
N SER A 69 31.23 5.80 13.04
CA SER A 69 30.49 4.65 13.54
C SER A 69 31.19 3.98 14.73
N GLU A 70 32.51 3.81 14.66
CA GLU A 70 33.34 3.26 15.75
C GLU A 70 33.36 4.20 16.96
N TYR A 71 33.50 5.51 16.74
CA TYR A 71 33.46 6.52 17.79
C TYR A 71 32.14 6.50 18.56
N ILE A 72 30.97 6.47 17.84
CA ILE A 72 29.65 6.40 18.45
C ILE A 72 29.56 5.12 19.30
N ARG A 73 29.99 3.97 18.78
CA ARG A 73 29.93 2.68 19.48
C ARG A 73 30.77 2.70 20.73
N ALA A 74 31.95 3.32 20.69
CA ALA A 74 32.87 3.38 21.84
C ALA A 74 32.40 4.37 22.91
N LYS A 75 31.88 5.54 22.52
CA LYS A 75 31.48 6.61 23.46
C LYS A 75 30.03 6.46 23.97
N ARG A 76 29.16 5.89 23.18
CA ARG A 76 27.73 5.75 23.48
C ARG A 76 27.23 4.35 23.07
N PRO A 77 27.63 3.29 23.82
CA PRO A 77 27.23 1.92 23.53
C PRO A 77 25.72 1.69 23.70
N ASP A 78 25.04 2.59 24.41
CA ASP A 78 23.60 2.65 24.57
C ASP A 78 22.87 3.08 23.28
N VAL A 79 23.54 3.85 22.40
CA VAL A 79 22.99 4.35 21.14
C VAL A 79 23.21 3.34 20.02
N LYS A 80 22.12 2.74 19.53
CA LYS A 80 22.14 1.72 18.45
C LYS A 80 21.64 2.30 17.14
N GLY A 81 21.96 1.62 16.01
CA GLY A 81 21.45 2.01 14.70
C GLY A 81 22.34 2.94 13.88
N PHE A 82 23.59 3.21 14.35
CA PHE A 82 24.55 4.09 13.68
C PHE A 82 25.77 3.30 13.16
N SER A 83 25.50 2.17 12.49
CA SER A 83 26.53 1.49 11.71
C SER A 83 26.92 2.32 10.49
N ARG A 84 28.08 2.05 9.87
CA ARG A 84 28.50 2.69 8.63
C ARG A 84 27.39 2.66 7.56
N SER A 85 26.80 1.50 7.33
CA SER A 85 25.69 1.34 6.36
C SER A 85 24.47 2.17 6.75
N SER A 86 24.11 2.20 8.03
CA SER A 86 22.97 3.01 8.51
C SER A 86 23.22 4.50 8.31
N ILE A 87 24.44 4.98 8.55
CA ILE A 87 24.80 6.40 8.34
C ILE A 87 24.69 6.75 6.85
N TYR A 88 25.18 5.89 5.93
CA TYR A 88 25.00 6.11 4.50
C TYR A 88 23.54 6.07 4.05
N ASN A 89 22.72 5.20 4.63
CA ASN A 89 21.29 5.20 4.39
C ASN A 89 20.63 6.52 4.86
N MET A 90 21.08 7.11 5.97
CA MET A 90 20.61 8.42 6.42
C MET A 90 21.04 9.54 5.47
N VAL A 91 22.26 9.47 4.91
CA VAL A 91 22.72 10.40 3.87
C VAL A 91 21.86 10.30 2.62
N MET A 92 21.62 9.08 2.12
CA MET A 92 20.75 8.84 0.97
C MET A 92 19.32 9.34 1.24
N PHE A 93 18.78 9.10 2.43
CA PHE A 93 17.46 9.59 2.84
C PHE A 93 17.37 11.11 2.77
N TYR A 94 18.37 11.82 3.29
CA TYR A 94 18.41 13.27 3.24
C TYR A 94 18.58 13.77 1.80
N GLU A 95 19.59 13.30 1.06
CA GLU A 95 19.93 13.79 -0.27
C GLU A 95 18.79 13.62 -1.27
N GLU A 96 18.14 12.47 -1.25
CA GLU A 96 17.08 12.17 -2.18
C GLU A 96 15.81 12.98 -1.91
N TYR A 97 15.40 13.05 -0.64
CA TYR A 97 14.17 13.76 -0.28
C TYR A 97 14.35 15.28 -0.14
N SER A 98 15.57 15.77 -0.03
CA SER A 98 15.89 17.21 -0.14
C SER A 98 16.18 17.66 -1.58
N SER A 99 16.20 16.73 -2.56
CA SER A 99 16.47 17.06 -3.96
C SER A 99 15.39 17.96 -4.57
N ASP A 100 15.80 18.84 -5.49
CA ASP A 100 14.85 19.71 -6.21
C ASP A 100 13.78 18.91 -6.95
N ALA A 101 14.14 17.73 -7.47
CA ALA A 101 13.21 16.84 -8.17
C ALA A 101 12.08 16.38 -7.23
N PHE A 102 12.40 15.91 -6.03
CA PHE A 102 11.39 15.44 -5.07
C PHE A 102 10.58 16.61 -4.50
N GLN A 103 11.22 17.75 -4.19
CA GLN A 103 10.53 18.96 -3.71
C GLN A 103 9.54 19.50 -4.75
N LYS A 104 9.90 19.46 -6.05
CA LYS A 104 9.00 19.84 -7.15
C LYS A 104 7.78 18.92 -7.23
N VAL A 105 7.95 17.61 -7.07
CA VAL A 105 6.84 16.64 -7.07
C VAL A 105 5.90 16.90 -5.89
N ILE A 106 6.42 17.11 -4.68
CA ILE A 106 5.61 17.48 -3.51
C ILE A 106 4.85 18.79 -3.77
N GLY A 107 5.53 19.80 -4.30
CA GLY A 107 4.90 21.09 -4.61
C GLY A 107 3.74 20.95 -5.60
N MET A 108 3.90 20.15 -6.64
CA MET A 108 2.84 19.86 -7.61
C MET A 108 1.65 19.15 -6.95
N TYR A 109 1.92 18.17 -6.09
CA TYR A 109 0.89 17.42 -5.39
C TYR A 109 0.09 18.29 -4.39
N LEU A 110 0.76 19.07 -3.57
CA LEU A 110 0.12 19.98 -2.62
C LEU A 110 -0.67 21.10 -3.32
N SER A 111 -0.15 21.65 -4.43
CA SER A 111 -0.86 22.67 -5.21
C SER A 111 -2.13 22.12 -5.88
N ALA A 112 -2.09 20.90 -6.39
CA ALA A 112 -3.26 20.26 -6.99
C ALA A 112 -4.40 20.05 -5.98
N ASN A 113 -4.06 19.70 -4.74
CA ASN A 113 -5.05 19.50 -3.67
C ASN A 113 -5.67 20.81 -3.13
N SER A 114 -4.98 21.95 -3.29
CA SER A 114 -5.50 23.26 -2.89
C SER A 114 -6.59 23.78 -3.85
N SER A 115 -6.69 23.22 -5.06
CA SER A 115 -7.64 23.69 -6.08
C SER A 115 -8.95 22.89 -6.13
N SER A 116 -9.02 21.73 -5.49
CA SER A 116 -10.22 20.91 -5.42
C SER A 116 -10.87 21.03 -4.04
N ASN A 117 -11.85 21.93 -3.93
CA ASN A 117 -12.74 22.09 -2.77
C ASN A 117 -13.75 20.95 -2.64
N ASN A 118 -13.41 19.72 -3.02
CA ASN A 118 -14.27 18.56 -2.86
C ASN A 118 -13.49 17.42 -2.20
N ASP A 119 -13.83 17.19 -0.94
CA ASP A 119 -13.82 15.95 -0.17
C ASP A 119 -12.85 14.83 -0.63
N ILE A 120 -11.55 15.08 -0.48
CA ILE A 120 -10.64 13.97 -0.18
C ILE A 120 -10.35 14.06 1.32
N GLY A 121 -11.29 13.55 2.12
CA GLY A 121 -11.28 13.57 3.59
C GLY A 121 -10.19 12.74 4.25
N TYR A 122 -8.98 12.66 3.68
CA TYR A 122 -7.90 11.84 4.21
C TYR A 122 -6.62 12.60 4.60
N TRP A 123 -6.57 13.92 4.38
CA TRP A 123 -5.34 14.70 4.58
C TRP A 123 -5.45 15.80 5.61
N ASN A 124 -6.55 15.88 6.38
CA ASN A 124 -6.67 16.84 7.46
C ASN A 124 -5.97 16.36 8.75
N TYR A 125 -4.64 16.46 8.77
CA TYR A 125 -3.91 16.66 10.03
C TYR A 125 -4.30 17.96 10.73
N SER A 126 -5.06 18.84 10.05
CA SER A 126 -5.57 20.10 10.57
C SER A 126 -6.82 19.97 11.45
N ASN A 127 -7.41 18.77 11.59
CA ASN A 127 -8.57 18.56 12.50
C ASN A 127 -8.18 18.10 13.92
N LEU A 128 -6.91 18.10 14.27
CA LEU A 128 -6.54 18.26 15.67
C LEU A 128 -6.87 19.70 16.05
N GLN A 129 -7.83 19.88 16.95
CA GLN A 129 -8.24 21.20 17.44
C GLN A 129 -7.01 22.02 17.81
N ASP A 130 -6.97 23.30 17.43
CA ASP A 130 -5.81 24.20 17.64
C ASP A 130 -5.30 24.23 19.09
N SER A 131 -6.11 23.84 20.06
CA SER A 131 -5.74 23.69 21.48
C SER A 131 -4.79 22.51 21.75
N GLU A 132 -4.80 21.45 20.92
CA GLU A 132 -3.91 20.29 21.08
C GLU A 132 -2.61 20.46 20.27
N ARG A 133 -2.63 21.28 19.24
CA ARG A 133 -1.46 21.64 18.43
C ARG A 133 -0.42 22.41 19.22
N ASN A 134 -0.85 23.31 20.12
CA ASN A 134 0.04 24.13 20.93
C ASN A 134 0.76 23.37 22.04
N GLN A 135 0.23 22.24 22.53
CA GLN A 135 0.91 21.42 23.54
C GLN A 135 1.86 20.38 22.97
N ALA A 136 1.66 19.94 21.71
CA ALA A 136 2.56 18.99 21.05
C ALA A 136 3.74 19.68 20.33
N THR A 137 3.63 20.96 20.00
CA THR A 137 4.63 21.77 19.28
C THR A 137 5.67 22.46 20.16
N GLU A 138 5.47 22.52 21.47
CA GLU A 138 6.43 23.17 22.38
C GLU A 138 7.69 22.38 22.67
N ILE A 139 7.77 21.10 22.29
CA ILE A 139 8.93 20.24 22.66
C ILE A 139 10.00 20.15 21.58
N VAL A 140 9.73 20.42 20.31
CA VAL A 140 10.76 20.44 19.26
C VAL A 140 10.47 21.53 18.23
N GLN A 141 10.98 22.74 18.46
CA GLN A 141 11.19 23.70 17.38
C GLN A 141 12.32 23.17 16.48
N MET A 142 11.97 22.40 15.45
CA MET A 142 12.88 22.18 14.34
C MET A 142 13.09 23.50 13.58
N PRO A 143 14.30 23.77 13.08
CA PRO A 143 14.51 24.88 12.16
C PRO A 143 13.56 24.65 10.96
N SER A 144 12.47 25.39 10.96
CA SER A 144 11.40 25.35 9.98
C SER A 144 11.96 25.50 8.57
N GLY A 145 11.54 24.63 7.66
CA GLY A 145 11.58 24.89 6.23
C GLY A 145 12.21 23.85 5.32
N GLN A 146 12.73 22.71 5.82
CA GLN A 146 13.42 21.75 4.95
C GLN A 146 12.97 20.30 5.09
N PHE A 147 12.27 19.89 6.15
CA PHE A 147 11.80 18.51 6.31
C PHE A 147 10.37 18.37 5.78
N PRO A 148 10.13 17.57 4.72
CA PRO A 148 8.79 17.39 4.19
C PRO A 148 7.90 16.54 5.12
N ASP A 149 6.78 17.10 5.60
CA ASP A 149 5.84 16.40 6.51
C ASP A 149 5.31 15.08 5.96
N VAL A 150 5.22 14.95 4.63
CA VAL A 150 4.80 13.73 3.95
C VAL A 150 5.66 12.51 4.32
N LEU A 151 6.91 12.73 4.73
CA LEU A 151 7.79 11.65 5.15
C LEU A 151 7.35 11.02 6.48
N CYS A 152 6.63 11.74 7.33
CA CYS A 152 6.09 11.21 8.59
C CYS A 152 4.98 10.17 8.39
N LEU A 153 4.46 10.03 7.18
CA LEU A 153 3.38 9.11 6.85
C LEU A 153 3.77 7.64 6.87
N THR A 154 5.07 7.34 6.84
CA THR A 154 5.55 5.96 6.91
C THR A 154 6.81 5.85 7.78
N THR A 155 7.32 4.63 7.98
CA THR A 155 8.48 4.39 8.84
C THR A 155 9.80 4.57 8.10
N LEU A 156 10.88 4.84 8.84
CA LEU A 156 12.23 4.95 8.28
C LEU A 156 12.64 3.68 7.50
N SER A 157 12.26 2.51 7.98
CA SER A 157 12.49 1.24 7.28
C SER A 157 11.80 1.18 5.92
N ASN A 158 10.56 1.67 5.85
CA ASN A 158 9.83 1.76 4.59
C ASN A 158 10.48 2.76 3.63
N HIS A 159 10.96 3.89 4.12
CA HIS A 159 11.70 4.85 3.29
C HIS A 159 12.95 4.25 2.67
N TYR A 160 13.72 3.47 3.42
CA TYR A 160 14.90 2.79 2.86
C TYR A 160 14.54 1.81 1.74
N ASP A 161 13.46 1.04 1.90
CA ASP A 161 12.97 0.16 0.83
C ASP A 161 12.50 0.92 -0.40
N ILE A 162 11.78 2.03 -0.21
CA ILE A 162 11.33 2.92 -1.29
C ILE A 162 12.55 3.49 -2.04
N LEU A 163 13.53 4.04 -1.32
CA LEU A 163 14.72 4.63 -1.91
C LEU A 163 15.56 3.63 -2.69
N CYS A 164 15.68 2.40 -2.19
CA CYS A 164 16.45 1.35 -2.84
C CYS A 164 15.78 0.75 -4.08
N ARG A 165 14.44 0.82 -4.19
CA ARG A 165 13.68 0.07 -5.20
C ARG A 165 12.97 0.96 -6.21
N CYS A 166 12.59 2.18 -5.84
CA CYS A 166 11.87 3.11 -6.70
C CYS A 166 12.83 4.04 -7.46
N ARG A 167 12.51 4.28 -8.74
CA ARG A 167 13.41 4.99 -9.66
C ARG A 167 13.13 6.49 -9.76
N SER A 168 11.87 6.89 -9.67
CA SER A 168 11.47 8.30 -9.81
C SER A 168 10.94 8.89 -8.51
N SER A 169 10.96 10.21 -8.41
CA SER A 169 10.41 10.93 -7.27
C SER A 169 8.90 10.77 -7.16
N GLU A 170 8.20 10.67 -8.30
CA GLU A 170 6.76 10.39 -8.37
C GLU A 170 6.43 9.00 -7.81
N GLU A 171 7.20 7.98 -8.22
CA GLU A 171 7.04 6.61 -7.73
C GLU A 171 7.30 6.55 -6.22
N ARG A 172 8.33 7.23 -5.71
CA ARG A 172 8.62 7.33 -4.28
C ARG A 172 7.48 7.97 -3.51
N LEU A 173 6.97 9.11 -3.98
CA LEU A 173 5.83 9.78 -3.38
C LEU A 173 4.60 8.87 -3.37
N PHE A 174 4.30 8.20 -4.50
CA PHE A 174 3.20 7.25 -4.58
C PHE A 174 3.29 6.17 -3.49
N TYR A 175 4.46 5.52 -3.32
CA TYR A 175 4.58 4.45 -2.33
C TYR A 175 4.57 4.95 -0.87
N ILE A 176 5.01 6.18 -0.60
CA ILE A 176 4.83 6.81 0.71
C ILE A 176 3.33 6.94 1.03
N LEU A 177 2.56 7.50 0.09
CA LEU A 177 1.12 7.71 0.22
C LEU A 177 0.35 6.38 0.27
N TYR A 178 0.73 5.45 -0.60
CA TYR A 178 0.12 4.12 -0.67
C TYR A 178 0.37 3.30 0.61
N ALA A 179 1.59 3.34 1.13
CA ALA A 179 1.92 2.68 2.39
C ALA A 179 1.11 3.23 3.57
N HIS A 180 0.88 4.54 3.59
CA HIS A 180 0.04 5.18 4.60
C HIS A 180 -1.43 4.78 4.45
N LYS A 181 -2.00 4.97 3.26
CA LYS A 181 -3.40 4.65 2.95
C LYS A 181 -3.75 3.21 3.31
N GLU A 182 -2.94 2.26 2.85
CA GLU A 182 -3.16 0.83 3.05
C GLU A 182 -2.58 0.33 4.40
N ASN A 183 -2.00 1.23 5.21
CA ASN A 183 -1.33 0.89 6.47
C ASN A 183 -0.37 -0.31 6.33
N LEU A 184 0.50 -0.25 5.30
CA LEU A 184 1.39 -1.36 4.94
C LEU A 184 2.55 -1.49 5.91
N LYS A 185 2.78 -2.72 6.37
CA LYS A 185 4.02 -3.07 7.05
C LYS A 185 5.15 -3.21 6.02
N ASN A 186 6.39 -3.19 6.50
CA ASN A 186 7.57 -3.22 5.63
C ASN A 186 7.54 -4.34 4.57
N LYS A 187 7.24 -5.59 4.94
CA LYS A 187 7.14 -6.71 4.00
C LYS A 187 6.01 -6.57 2.97
N GLU A 188 4.90 -5.97 3.38
CA GLU A 188 3.75 -5.72 2.52
C GLU A 188 4.09 -4.63 1.48
N LEU A 189 4.80 -3.58 1.92
CA LEU A 189 5.30 -2.53 1.03
C LEU A 189 6.32 -3.08 0.03
N GLN A 190 7.30 -3.89 0.48
CA GLN A 190 8.25 -4.55 -0.40
C GLN A 190 7.55 -5.38 -1.48
N ARG A 191 6.46 -6.08 -1.12
CA ARG A 191 5.64 -6.80 -2.07
C ARG A 191 4.97 -5.85 -3.06
N ALA A 192 4.31 -4.79 -2.58
CA ALA A 192 3.65 -3.81 -3.44
C ALA A 192 4.60 -3.18 -4.47
N ILE A 193 5.84 -2.84 -4.07
CA ILE A 193 6.86 -2.34 -4.97
C ILE A 193 7.27 -3.41 -5.99
N SER A 194 7.51 -4.66 -5.55
CA SER A 194 7.92 -5.75 -6.45
C SER A 194 6.82 -6.17 -7.43
N THR A 195 5.54 -5.99 -7.08
CA THR A 195 4.40 -6.20 -7.99
C THR A 195 4.08 -4.99 -8.85
N GLN A 196 4.93 -3.97 -8.86
CA GLN A 196 4.78 -2.77 -9.69
C GLN A 196 3.38 -2.12 -9.50
N THR A 197 2.94 -1.99 -8.24
CA THR A 197 1.62 -1.43 -7.92
C THR A 197 1.46 -0.01 -8.46
N TYR A 198 2.53 0.81 -8.46
CA TYR A 198 2.56 2.15 -9.05
C TYR A 198 2.11 2.12 -10.51
N GLU A 199 2.75 1.29 -11.33
CA GLU A 199 2.42 1.17 -12.74
C GLU A 199 1.02 0.59 -12.97
N THR A 200 0.63 -0.41 -12.19
CA THR A 200 -0.67 -1.06 -12.36
C THR A 200 -1.83 -0.17 -11.96
N LEU A 201 -1.66 0.70 -10.96
CA LEU A 201 -2.71 1.64 -10.55
C LEU A 201 -2.77 2.91 -11.42
N LEU A 202 -1.65 3.40 -11.96
CA LEU A 202 -1.61 4.66 -12.70
C LEU A 202 -1.70 4.49 -14.22
N ARG A 203 -1.68 3.27 -14.75
CA ARG A 203 -1.90 3.04 -16.18
C ARG A 203 -3.32 3.45 -16.58
N ARG A 204 -3.46 3.88 -17.84
CA ARG A 204 -4.77 4.09 -18.43
C ARG A 204 -5.58 2.78 -18.38
N LYS A 205 -6.69 2.79 -17.67
CA LYS A 205 -7.56 1.63 -17.50
C LYS A 205 -8.50 1.51 -18.69
N ILE A 206 -8.25 0.55 -19.55
CA ILE A 206 -9.18 0.17 -20.66
C ILE A 206 -10.10 -0.99 -20.26
N ASN A 207 -9.82 -1.60 -19.14
CA ASN A 207 -10.44 -2.80 -18.59
C ASN A 207 -11.59 -2.50 -17.61
N LEU A 208 -11.94 -1.23 -17.44
CA LEU A 208 -13.08 -0.78 -16.64
C LEU A 208 -14.27 -0.46 -17.54
N SER A 209 -15.47 -0.91 -17.16
CA SER A 209 -16.69 -0.58 -17.87
C SER A 209 -17.06 0.89 -17.69
N LYS A 210 -17.87 1.39 -18.64
CA LYS A 210 -18.43 2.73 -18.53
C LYS A 210 -19.32 2.86 -17.29
N GLY A 211 -20.12 1.84 -16.98
CA GLY A 211 -20.95 1.82 -15.78
C GLY A 211 -20.13 1.88 -14.50
N LEU A 212 -18.95 1.22 -14.41
CA LEU A 212 -18.07 1.30 -13.26
C LEU A 212 -17.50 2.72 -13.08
N LEU A 213 -17.05 3.35 -14.15
CA LEU A 213 -16.50 4.71 -14.11
C LEU A 213 -17.55 5.77 -13.76
N GLU A 214 -18.78 5.61 -14.22
CA GLU A 214 -19.89 6.54 -13.93
C GLU A 214 -20.39 6.37 -12.48
N THR A 215 -20.51 5.11 -12.00
CA THR A 215 -20.99 4.82 -10.65
C THR A 215 -19.91 5.09 -9.59
N TYR A 216 -18.65 4.79 -9.93
CA TYR A 216 -17.49 4.89 -9.03
C TYR A 216 -16.33 5.61 -9.74
N PRO A 217 -16.33 6.95 -9.77
CA PRO A 217 -15.29 7.72 -10.47
C PRO A 217 -13.87 7.45 -9.99
N ASP A 218 -13.70 7.11 -8.70
CA ASP A 218 -12.41 6.78 -8.10
C ASP A 218 -11.94 5.34 -8.34
N SER A 219 -12.75 4.51 -8.99
CA SER A 219 -12.43 3.10 -9.27
C SER A 219 -11.08 2.89 -9.98
N PRO A 220 -10.58 3.78 -10.87
CA PRO A 220 -9.28 3.60 -11.52
C PRO A 220 -8.09 3.56 -10.55
N ILE A 221 -8.19 4.20 -9.39
CA ILE A 221 -7.14 4.22 -8.35
C ILE A 221 -7.37 3.18 -7.25
N MET A 222 -8.54 2.55 -7.22
CA MET A 222 -8.90 1.55 -6.22
C MET A 222 -8.64 0.12 -6.69
N PHE A 223 -8.76 -0.12 -8.00
CA PHE A 223 -8.61 -1.47 -8.57
C PHE A 223 -7.35 -1.57 -9.43
N LYS A 224 -6.65 -2.68 -9.31
CA LYS A 224 -5.51 -3.03 -10.17
C LYS A 224 -6.00 -3.70 -11.46
N ASP A 225 -5.27 -3.52 -12.55
CA ASP A 225 -5.49 -4.27 -13.81
C ASP A 225 -4.81 -5.65 -13.80
N THR A 226 -3.88 -5.87 -12.87
CA THR A 226 -3.13 -7.12 -12.71
C THR A 226 -2.97 -7.45 -11.23
N TYR A 227 -3.29 -8.68 -10.86
CA TYR A 227 -3.10 -9.24 -9.52
C TYR A 227 -2.06 -10.36 -9.55
N PHE A 228 -1.18 -10.39 -8.55
CA PHE A 228 -0.13 -11.40 -8.47
C PHE A 228 -0.52 -12.51 -7.49
N VAL A 229 -0.59 -13.73 -8.00
CA VAL A 229 -1.01 -14.92 -7.25
C VAL A 229 0.13 -15.96 -7.12
N ASP A 230 1.37 -15.48 -7.01
CA ASP A 230 2.58 -16.30 -6.82
C ASP A 230 2.55 -17.16 -5.56
N PHE A 231 1.87 -16.69 -4.52
CA PHE A 231 1.69 -17.40 -3.25
C PHE A 231 0.87 -18.70 -3.38
N LEU A 232 0.16 -18.90 -4.50
CA LEU A 232 -0.67 -20.09 -4.69
C LEU A 232 0.16 -21.34 -5.08
N ASN A 233 1.41 -21.17 -5.50
CA ASN A 233 2.29 -22.26 -5.98
C ASN A 233 1.60 -23.18 -6.99
N LEU A 234 0.75 -22.63 -7.86
CA LEU A 234 -0.05 -23.41 -8.81
C LEU A 234 0.85 -24.13 -9.82
N PRO A 235 0.57 -25.41 -10.15
CA PRO A 235 1.25 -26.10 -11.21
C PRO A 235 1.05 -25.40 -12.57
N LYS A 236 1.97 -25.60 -13.52
CA LYS A 236 1.89 -24.98 -14.87
C LYS A 236 0.56 -25.28 -15.56
N LYS A 237 0.02 -26.50 -15.39
CA LYS A 237 -1.32 -26.87 -15.81
C LYS A 237 -2.19 -27.00 -14.56
N HIS A 238 -3.13 -26.09 -14.36
CA HIS A 238 -4.11 -26.12 -13.29
C HIS A 238 -5.51 -25.94 -13.88
N ASN A 239 -6.54 -26.33 -13.13
CA ASN A 239 -7.94 -26.07 -13.46
C ASN A 239 -8.50 -24.94 -12.58
N GLU A 240 -9.73 -24.49 -12.85
CA GLU A 240 -10.40 -23.44 -12.08
C GLU A 240 -10.57 -23.84 -10.62
N LEU A 241 -10.82 -25.13 -10.36
CA LEU A 241 -10.99 -25.65 -8.99
C LEU A 241 -9.68 -25.51 -8.19
N HIS A 242 -8.52 -25.83 -8.79
CA HIS A 242 -7.21 -25.65 -8.13
C HIS A 242 -6.92 -24.18 -7.85
N LEU A 243 -7.26 -23.26 -8.76
CA LEU A 243 -7.12 -21.82 -8.56
C LEU A 243 -8.00 -21.36 -7.40
N LYS A 244 -9.27 -21.76 -7.41
CA LYS A 244 -10.25 -21.41 -6.38
C LYS A 244 -9.81 -21.92 -4.98
N HIS A 245 -9.47 -23.19 -4.85
CA HIS A 245 -9.00 -23.77 -3.59
C HIS A 245 -7.73 -23.07 -3.09
N GLY A 246 -6.75 -22.82 -3.97
CA GLY A 246 -5.55 -22.11 -3.60
C GLY A 246 -5.82 -20.69 -3.09
N LEU A 247 -6.73 -19.95 -3.74
CA LEU A 247 -7.13 -18.61 -3.27
C LEU A 247 -7.78 -18.64 -1.90
N ILE A 248 -8.60 -19.67 -1.62
CA ILE A 248 -9.26 -19.83 -0.33
C ILE A 248 -8.25 -20.19 0.77
N GLU A 249 -7.35 -21.14 0.52
CA GLU A 249 -6.29 -21.51 1.47
C GLU A 249 -5.37 -20.32 1.79
N HIS A 250 -5.15 -19.44 0.84
CA HIS A 250 -4.31 -18.26 0.96
C HIS A 250 -5.11 -16.94 0.98
N MET A 251 -6.35 -16.97 1.47
CA MET A 251 -7.27 -15.82 1.45
C MET A 251 -6.67 -14.55 2.04
N LYS A 252 -5.86 -14.67 3.10
CA LYS A 252 -5.17 -13.51 3.68
C LYS A 252 -4.24 -12.83 2.67
N GLN A 253 -3.45 -13.61 1.91
CA GLN A 253 -2.55 -13.08 0.89
C GLN A 253 -3.34 -12.49 -0.28
N PHE A 254 -4.44 -13.12 -0.66
CA PHE A 254 -5.30 -12.63 -1.73
C PHE A 254 -5.99 -11.31 -1.36
N ILE A 255 -6.51 -11.16 -0.14
CA ILE A 255 -7.05 -9.88 0.35
C ILE A 255 -5.98 -8.79 0.35
N LEU A 256 -4.75 -9.09 0.77
CA LEU A 256 -3.66 -8.13 0.71
C LEU A 256 -3.28 -7.73 -0.73
N GLU A 257 -3.49 -8.64 -1.68
CA GLU A 257 -3.29 -8.33 -3.10
C GLU A 257 -4.43 -7.51 -3.70
N LEU A 258 -5.68 -7.79 -3.31
CA LEU A 258 -6.86 -7.00 -3.71
C LEU A 258 -6.82 -5.58 -3.12
N GLY A 259 -6.50 -5.47 -1.84
CA GLY A 259 -6.54 -4.25 -1.03
C GLY A 259 -7.24 -4.50 0.31
N LYS A 260 -6.86 -3.75 1.36
CA LYS A 260 -7.37 -3.98 2.73
C LYS A 260 -8.84 -3.58 2.93
N ASP A 261 -9.43 -2.88 1.98
CA ASP A 261 -10.85 -2.53 2.00
C ASP A 261 -11.76 -3.69 1.57
N PHE A 262 -11.18 -4.80 1.07
CA PHE A 262 -11.94 -6.00 0.74
C PHE A 262 -12.18 -6.88 1.96
N ILE A 263 -13.44 -7.19 2.22
CA ILE A 263 -13.88 -8.15 3.25
C ILE A 263 -14.42 -9.38 2.52
N PHE A 264 -13.84 -10.55 2.78
CA PHE A 264 -14.35 -11.81 2.23
C PHE A 264 -15.68 -12.15 2.91
N MET A 265 -16.69 -12.41 2.11
CA MET A 265 -18.02 -12.80 2.57
C MET A 265 -18.26 -14.29 2.38
N ASP A 266 -18.10 -14.80 1.15
CA ASP A 266 -18.38 -16.20 0.85
C ASP A 266 -17.71 -16.67 -0.44
N GLN A 267 -17.64 -17.99 -0.61
CA GLN A 267 -17.24 -18.70 -1.81
C GLN A 267 -18.42 -19.48 -2.41
N GLU A 268 -18.46 -19.62 -3.73
CA GLU A 268 -19.55 -20.31 -4.42
C GLU A 268 -20.93 -19.80 -3.96
N TYR A 269 -21.02 -18.47 -3.82
CA TYR A 269 -22.22 -17.83 -3.32
C TYR A 269 -23.42 -18.14 -4.22
N CYS A 270 -24.45 -18.76 -3.64
CA CYS A 270 -25.62 -19.23 -4.36
C CYS A 270 -26.63 -18.09 -4.59
N LEU A 271 -26.90 -17.81 -5.85
CA LEU A 271 -27.90 -16.85 -6.31
C LEU A 271 -29.10 -17.64 -6.87
N THR A 272 -30.28 -17.49 -6.28
CA THR A 272 -31.50 -18.13 -6.76
C THR A 272 -32.34 -17.12 -7.52
N VAL A 273 -32.50 -17.32 -8.83
CA VAL A 273 -33.32 -16.46 -9.67
C VAL A 273 -34.40 -17.29 -10.35
N GLY A 274 -35.65 -17.05 -9.99
CA GLY A 274 -36.77 -17.91 -10.40
C GLY A 274 -36.60 -19.34 -9.90
N ALA A 275 -36.64 -20.32 -10.79
CA ALA A 275 -36.46 -21.74 -10.48
C ALA A 275 -34.98 -22.22 -10.64
N SER A 276 -34.05 -21.32 -10.98
CA SER A 276 -32.66 -21.67 -11.28
C SER A 276 -31.71 -21.14 -10.20
N SER A 277 -30.67 -21.93 -9.92
CA SER A 277 -29.59 -21.52 -8.99
C SER A 277 -28.30 -21.33 -9.77
N PHE A 278 -27.61 -20.24 -9.45
CA PHE A 278 -26.32 -19.84 -10.01
C PHE A 278 -25.31 -19.68 -8.87
N LYS A 279 -24.03 -19.72 -9.20
CA LYS A 279 -22.97 -19.58 -8.19
C LYS A 279 -21.95 -18.55 -8.64
N ALA A 280 -21.76 -17.52 -7.85
CA ALA A 280 -20.62 -16.61 -7.98
C ALA A 280 -19.41 -17.24 -7.29
N ASP A 281 -18.23 -17.23 -7.91
CA ASP A 281 -17.05 -17.92 -7.39
C ASP A 281 -16.61 -17.40 -6.03
N LEU A 282 -16.42 -16.06 -5.91
CA LEU A 282 -16.08 -15.41 -4.65
C LEU A 282 -16.93 -14.14 -4.50
N LEU A 283 -17.43 -13.91 -3.28
CA LEU A 283 -18.15 -12.70 -2.92
C LEU A 283 -17.39 -11.95 -1.84
N PHE A 284 -17.16 -10.67 -2.07
CA PHE A 284 -16.56 -9.71 -1.13
C PHE A 284 -17.50 -8.53 -0.89
N PHE A 285 -17.18 -7.79 0.17
CA PHE A 285 -17.72 -6.45 0.41
C PHE A 285 -16.57 -5.45 0.42
N HIS A 286 -16.68 -4.38 -0.35
CA HIS A 286 -15.68 -3.31 -0.39
C HIS A 286 -16.10 -2.16 0.53
N ARG A 287 -15.37 -1.95 1.63
CA ARG A 287 -15.71 -0.99 2.69
C ARG A 287 -15.76 0.46 2.18
N GLY A 288 -14.74 0.88 1.43
CA GLY A 288 -14.64 2.25 0.94
C GLY A 288 -15.72 2.60 -0.08
N LEU A 289 -16.18 1.64 -0.90
CA LEU A 289 -17.23 1.82 -1.89
C LEU A 289 -18.61 1.43 -1.37
N GLN A 290 -18.69 0.80 -0.20
CA GLN A 290 -19.93 0.28 0.40
C GLN A 290 -20.73 -0.57 -0.60
N ALA A 291 -20.06 -1.49 -1.29
CA ALA A 291 -20.63 -2.29 -2.37
C ALA A 291 -20.22 -3.76 -2.26
N LEU A 292 -21.12 -4.65 -2.68
CA LEU A 292 -20.79 -6.04 -2.92
C LEU A 292 -19.86 -6.15 -4.12
N VAL A 293 -18.89 -7.06 -4.07
CA VAL A 293 -17.95 -7.33 -5.16
C VAL A 293 -17.96 -8.82 -5.49
N ALA A 294 -18.49 -9.17 -6.64
CA ALA A 294 -18.46 -10.53 -7.17
C ALA A 294 -17.20 -10.73 -8.01
N VAL A 295 -16.39 -11.72 -7.67
CA VAL A 295 -15.19 -12.09 -8.43
C VAL A 295 -15.44 -13.43 -9.12
N GLU A 296 -15.39 -13.43 -10.44
CA GLU A 296 -15.49 -14.61 -11.29
C GLU A 296 -14.10 -15.03 -11.77
N LEU A 297 -13.73 -16.28 -11.52
CA LEU A 297 -12.41 -16.84 -11.81
C LEU A 297 -12.42 -17.59 -13.14
N LYS A 298 -11.49 -17.27 -14.03
CA LYS A 298 -11.33 -17.98 -15.30
C LYS A 298 -9.92 -18.54 -15.43
N LYS A 299 -9.81 -19.81 -15.91
CA LYS A 299 -8.54 -20.47 -16.21
C LYS A 299 -8.03 -20.17 -17.62
N THR A 300 -8.91 -19.68 -18.48
CA THR A 300 -8.64 -19.35 -19.89
C THR A 300 -8.60 -17.85 -20.06
N LYS A 301 -8.13 -17.39 -21.21
CA LYS A 301 -8.21 -15.98 -21.57
C LYS A 301 -9.65 -15.50 -21.53
N PHE A 302 -9.83 -14.21 -21.30
CA PHE A 302 -11.11 -13.53 -21.27
C PHE A 302 -11.92 -13.76 -22.57
N HIS A 303 -13.21 -14.02 -22.41
CA HIS A 303 -14.19 -14.03 -23.50
C HIS A 303 -15.36 -13.10 -23.19
N PRO A 304 -15.92 -12.38 -24.20
CA PRO A 304 -17.06 -11.47 -23.99
C PRO A 304 -18.30 -12.13 -23.34
N ARG A 305 -18.50 -13.43 -23.55
CA ARG A 305 -19.59 -14.19 -22.88
C ARG A 305 -19.47 -14.22 -21.37
N ASP A 306 -18.23 -14.13 -20.83
CA ASP A 306 -17.99 -14.18 -19.39
C ASP A 306 -18.53 -12.92 -18.70
N LEU A 307 -18.56 -11.79 -19.44
CA LEU A 307 -19.15 -10.55 -18.98
C LEU A 307 -20.66 -10.66 -18.79
N GLY A 308 -21.37 -11.26 -19.74
CA GLY A 308 -22.83 -11.44 -19.63
C GLY A 308 -23.23 -12.31 -18.43
N GLN A 309 -22.45 -13.33 -18.09
CA GLN A 309 -22.65 -14.13 -16.89
C GLN A 309 -22.47 -13.28 -15.62
N LEU A 310 -21.41 -12.49 -15.56
CA LEU A 310 -21.12 -11.63 -14.41
C LEU A 310 -22.18 -10.53 -14.26
N GLU A 311 -22.58 -9.86 -15.35
CA GLU A 311 -23.64 -8.84 -15.34
C GLU A 311 -24.96 -9.38 -14.79
N PHE A 312 -25.31 -10.62 -15.13
CA PHE A 312 -26.47 -11.30 -14.57
C PHE A 312 -26.35 -11.52 -13.05
N TYR A 313 -25.15 -11.87 -12.57
CA TYR A 313 -24.91 -12.01 -11.12
C TYR A 313 -25.03 -10.67 -10.39
N LEU A 314 -24.54 -9.59 -10.98
CA LEU A 314 -24.67 -8.26 -10.38
C LEU A 314 -26.12 -7.83 -10.24
N GLU A 315 -26.93 -8.06 -11.27
CA GLU A 315 -28.38 -7.79 -11.21
C GLU A 315 -29.06 -8.60 -10.11
N ALA A 316 -28.73 -9.88 -9.96
CA ALA A 316 -29.28 -10.72 -8.90
C ALA A 316 -28.81 -10.26 -7.51
N LEU A 317 -27.54 -9.87 -7.36
CA LEU A 317 -27.01 -9.32 -6.10
C LEU A 317 -27.70 -8.01 -5.73
N ASP A 318 -27.92 -7.13 -6.70
CA ASP A 318 -28.52 -5.81 -6.45
C ASP A 318 -30.01 -5.92 -6.08
N ARG A 319 -30.73 -6.89 -6.62
CA ARG A 319 -32.15 -7.10 -6.32
C ARG A 319 -32.40 -7.86 -5.04
N ASP A 320 -31.63 -8.94 -4.81
CA ASP A 320 -32.02 -9.95 -3.82
C ASP A 320 -31.10 -9.99 -2.60
N VAL A 321 -29.86 -9.44 -2.69
CA VAL A 321 -28.85 -9.55 -1.64
C VAL A 321 -28.44 -8.20 -1.06
N LYS A 322 -28.27 -7.21 -1.91
CA LYS A 322 -27.81 -5.86 -1.55
C LYS A 322 -28.77 -5.20 -0.57
N ARG A 323 -28.25 -4.58 0.46
CA ARG A 323 -29.01 -3.76 1.40
C ARG A 323 -29.34 -2.40 0.81
N SER A 324 -30.38 -1.74 1.33
CA SER A 324 -30.82 -0.43 0.84
C SER A 324 -29.79 0.70 1.01
N ASN A 325 -28.87 0.55 1.97
CA ASN A 325 -27.78 1.49 2.22
C ASN A 325 -26.48 1.16 1.49
N GLU A 326 -26.45 0.10 0.69
CA GLU A 326 -25.29 -0.30 -0.10
C GLU A 326 -25.41 0.21 -1.53
N ASN A 327 -24.27 0.51 -2.12
CA ASN A 327 -24.16 0.96 -3.50
C ASN A 327 -24.28 -0.21 -4.49
N PRO A 328 -24.48 0.03 -5.80
CA PRO A 328 -24.58 -1.03 -6.81
C PRO A 328 -23.40 -1.99 -6.75
N SER A 329 -23.67 -3.29 -6.95
CA SER A 329 -22.65 -4.34 -6.90
C SER A 329 -21.61 -4.19 -8.00
N ILE A 330 -20.37 -4.58 -7.75
CA ILE A 330 -19.24 -4.51 -8.66
C ILE A 330 -18.84 -5.92 -9.10
N GLY A 331 -18.55 -6.11 -10.38
CA GLY A 331 -18.09 -7.37 -10.94
C GLY A 331 -16.62 -7.33 -11.36
N ILE A 332 -15.86 -8.36 -11.00
CA ILE A 332 -14.47 -8.55 -11.41
C ILE A 332 -14.34 -9.90 -12.10
N ILE A 333 -13.90 -9.92 -13.38
CA ILE A 333 -13.45 -11.14 -14.03
C ILE A 333 -11.94 -11.22 -13.86
N LEU A 334 -11.48 -12.29 -13.21
CA LEU A 334 -10.06 -12.56 -12.99
C LEU A 334 -9.60 -13.70 -13.88
N CYS A 335 -8.79 -13.39 -14.91
CA CYS A 335 -8.33 -14.33 -15.93
C CYS A 335 -6.80 -14.27 -16.11
N PRO A 336 -6.16 -15.32 -16.70
CA PRO A 336 -4.71 -15.34 -16.89
C PRO A 336 -4.20 -14.42 -17.99
N ASP A 337 -5.08 -14.07 -18.94
CA ASP A 337 -4.74 -13.26 -20.12
C ASP A 337 -5.99 -12.58 -20.67
N ALA A 338 -5.86 -11.32 -21.08
CA ALA A 338 -6.94 -10.52 -21.63
C ALA A 338 -6.44 -9.71 -22.82
N ASP A 339 -6.92 -10.06 -24.02
CA ASP A 339 -6.62 -9.28 -25.22
C ASP A 339 -7.21 -7.87 -25.08
N LYS A 340 -6.34 -6.87 -25.12
CA LYS A 340 -6.70 -5.47 -24.87
C LYS A 340 -7.78 -4.95 -25.81
N VAL A 341 -7.73 -5.37 -27.08
CA VAL A 341 -8.73 -4.95 -28.09
C VAL A 341 -10.10 -5.57 -27.79
N VAL A 342 -10.10 -6.88 -27.45
CA VAL A 342 -11.34 -7.59 -27.08
C VAL A 342 -11.95 -7.00 -25.81
N VAL A 343 -11.11 -6.69 -24.81
CA VAL A 343 -11.54 -6.04 -23.56
C VAL A 343 -12.14 -4.67 -23.83
N GLU A 344 -11.45 -3.82 -24.60
CA GLU A 344 -11.94 -2.48 -24.95
C GLU A 344 -13.31 -2.53 -25.63
N TYR A 345 -13.49 -3.43 -26.60
CA TYR A 345 -14.77 -3.62 -27.28
C TYR A 345 -15.87 -4.13 -26.34
N ALA A 346 -15.57 -5.08 -25.46
CA ALA A 346 -16.53 -5.62 -24.50
C ALA A 346 -16.95 -4.57 -23.46
N MET A 347 -16.00 -3.79 -22.95
CA MET A 347 -16.23 -2.79 -21.90
C MET A 347 -16.87 -1.50 -22.41
N SER A 348 -16.68 -1.15 -23.69
CA SER A 348 -17.13 0.14 -24.24
C SER A 348 -18.65 0.38 -24.15
N ARG A 349 -19.46 -0.67 -24.08
CA ARG A 349 -20.94 -0.61 -24.00
C ARG A 349 -21.52 -1.16 -22.71
N SER A 350 -20.70 -1.76 -21.84
CA SER A 350 -21.17 -2.28 -20.56
C SER A 350 -21.52 -1.13 -19.62
N MET A 351 -22.79 -1.08 -19.20
CA MET A 351 -23.30 -0.13 -18.22
C MET A 351 -23.31 -0.72 -16.80
N SER A 352 -23.05 -2.01 -16.66
CA SER A 352 -22.88 -2.64 -15.35
C SER A 352 -21.50 -2.29 -14.75
N PRO A 353 -21.39 -2.07 -13.44
CA PRO A 353 -20.11 -1.78 -12.79
C PRO A 353 -19.16 -2.98 -12.83
N THR A 354 -18.44 -3.18 -13.93
CA THR A 354 -17.60 -4.36 -14.15
C THR A 354 -16.17 -3.99 -14.54
N MET A 355 -15.24 -4.90 -14.21
CA MET A 355 -13.86 -4.83 -14.67
C MET A 355 -13.31 -6.20 -15.05
N ILE A 356 -12.28 -6.21 -15.88
CA ILE A 356 -11.49 -7.38 -16.23
C ILE A 356 -10.08 -7.18 -15.71
N ALA A 357 -9.59 -8.14 -14.93
CA ALA A 357 -8.23 -8.12 -14.39
C ALA A 357 -7.47 -9.37 -14.78
N GLU A 358 -6.17 -9.22 -15.02
CA GLU A 358 -5.28 -10.35 -15.23
C GLU A 358 -4.72 -10.86 -13.91
N TYR A 359 -4.55 -12.17 -13.77
CA TYR A 359 -3.70 -12.72 -12.72
C TYR A 359 -2.39 -13.24 -13.26
N LYS A 360 -1.28 -12.94 -12.57
CA LYS A 360 0.07 -13.40 -12.90
C LYS A 360 0.64 -14.21 -11.75
N ARG A 361 1.35 -15.30 -12.09
CA ARG A 361 1.93 -16.26 -11.13
C ARG A 361 3.36 -15.97 -10.76
N ILE A 362 4.03 -15.12 -11.49
CA ILE A 362 5.46 -14.89 -11.35
C ILE A 362 5.66 -13.42 -11.04
N LEU A 363 6.17 -13.14 -9.86
CA LEU A 363 6.89 -11.89 -9.58
C LEU A 363 8.09 -11.83 -10.53
N ILE A 364 8.58 -10.62 -10.82
CA ILE A 364 9.86 -10.42 -11.53
C ILE A 364 10.86 -11.40 -10.94
N PRO A 365 11.58 -12.19 -11.77
CA PRO A 365 12.47 -13.22 -11.28
C PRO A 365 13.39 -12.69 -10.20
N GLN A 366 13.49 -13.40 -9.09
CA GLN A 366 14.33 -13.04 -7.95
C GLN A 366 15.78 -12.76 -8.35
N GLU A 367 16.23 -13.37 -9.46
CA GLU A 367 17.54 -13.15 -10.10
C GLU A 367 17.70 -11.72 -10.66
N GLN A 368 16.67 -11.15 -11.31
CA GLN A 368 16.73 -9.76 -11.79
C GLN A 368 16.74 -8.76 -10.64
N MET A 369 16.01 -9.06 -9.57
CA MET A 369 15.99 -8.24 -8.37
C MET A 369 17.31 -8.37 -7.60
N GLN A 370 17.91 -9.58 -7.55
CA GLN A 370 19.23 -9.80 -6.97
C GLN A 370 20.34 -9.18 -7.84
N GLN A 371 20.18 -9.15 -9.15
CA GLN A 371 21.15 -8.51 -10.06
C GLN A 371 21.13 -6.99 -9.90
N GLN A 372 19.95 -6.37 -9.85
CA GLN A 372 19.83 -4.94 -9.57
C GLN A 372 20.34 -4.56 -8.17
N LEU A 373 20.10 -5.42 -7.18
CA LEU A 373 20.65 -5.23 -5.84
C LEU A 373 22.18 -5.41 -5.82
N ARG A 374 22.73 -6.36 -6.60
CA ARG A 374 24.19 -6.54 -6.76
C ARG A 374 24.83 -5.36 -7.46
N GLU A 375 24.23 -4.86 -8.53
CA GLU A 375 24.70 -3.66 -9.25
C GLU A 375 24.67 -2.44 -8.35
N PHE A 376 23.62 -2.28 -7.55
CA PHE A 376 23.53 -1.23 -6.53
C PHE A 376 24.59 -1.40 -5.44
N CYS A 377 24.75 -2.59 -4.88
CA CYS A 377 25.80 -2.88 -3.89
C CYS A 377 27.21 -2.76 -4.48
N GLN A 378 27.43 -3.13 -5.72
CA GLN A 378 28.73 -2.98 -6.40
C GLN A 378 29.08 -1.51 -6.60
N PHE A 379 28.12 -0.65 -6.94
CA PHE A 379 28.36 0.81 -7.08
C PHE A 379 28.89 1.39 -5.77
N PHE A 380 28.38 0.98 -4.61
CA PHE A 380 28.85 1.43 -3.30
C PHE A 380 30.08 0.69 -2.76
N LEU A 381 30.38 -0.52 -3.25
CA LEU A 381 31.54 -1.31 -2.80
C LEU A 381 32.78 -1.09 -3.65
N THR A 382 32.65 -0.63 -4.90
CA THR A 382 33.79 -0.37 -5.80
C THR A 382 34.54 0.92 -5.47
N GLU A 383 33.92 1.86 -4.77
CA GLU A 383 34.64 3.04 -4.24
C GLU A 383 35.58 2.72 -3.06
N ASP A 384 35.44 1.56 -2.41
CA ASP A 384 36.27 1.17 -1.26
C ASP A 384 37.51 0.31 -1.61
N ASN A 385 37.86 0.15 -2.90
CA ASN A 385 39.04 -0.65 -3.27
C ASN A 385 40.01 0.08 -4.22
N PRO A 386 40.84 1.01 -3.69
CA PRO A 386 41.92 1.61 -4.47
C PRO A 386 43.16 0.70 -4.51
N LYS A 387 43.01 -0.60 -4.78
CA LYS A 387 44.15 -1.50 -5.03
C LYS A 387 43.84 -2.46 -6.16
N LYS A 388 44.00 -1.96 -7.39
CA LYS A 388 44.59 -2.69 -8.52
C LYS A 388 44.92 -1.67 -9.61
N LYS A 389 46.09 -1.09 -9.50
CA LYS A 389 46.99 -0.75 -10.60
C LYS A 389 48.33 -1.35 -10.26
#